data_1e82f13b0ea4b82367273a84f882cecc
#
_entry.id   1e82f13b0ea4b82367273a84f882cecc
#
_cell.length_a   1.000
_cell.length_b   1.000
_cell.length_c   1.000
_cell.angle_alpha   90.00
_cell.angle_beta   90.00
_cell.angle_gamma   90.00
#
_symmetry.space_group_name_H-M   'P 1'
#
loop_
_entity.id
_entity.type
_entity.pdbx_description
1 polymer ?
#
loop_
_entity_poly.entity_id
_entity_poly.type
_entity_poly.pdbx_seq_one_letter_code
_entity_poly.pdbx_strand_id
1 'polypeptide(L)'
;PLTDWYEATDGRSINMRARSVVGGFFMKMLEKQMYKPSFRPEPAEEPVVEAKSTYRNPVIDYSLPDPTIIKADDGYFYLYATEDIRNTPIHRSRNLVDWEEIGTAFTEETRPTFEPKGGLWAPDINYINGQYVLYYSMSVWGGEWTCGIGVATSDKPEGPFIDKGPLFRSKTIQVQNSIDQFFMEDNGKKYLFWGSFRGIYGIELSGDGLSVRDGAKKKQVAGTAYEGTYIHKRGDYYYLFASIGSCCEGLKSTY
;
A
#
# COMPACT_ATOMS: atom_id res chain seq x y z
N PRO A 1 17.61 17.36 1.98
CA PRO A 1 16.86 18.21 1.06
C PRO A 1 16.62 17.49 -0.25
N LEU A 2 15.61 17.89 -1.01
CA LEU A 2 15.29 17.36 -2.34
C LEU A 2 16.47 17.36 -3.32
N THR A 3 17.41 18.27 -3.13
CA THR A 3 18.64 18.41 -3.94
C THR A 3 19.52 17.16 -3.90
N ASP A 4 19.75 16.56 -2.73
CA ASP A 4 20.61 15.38 -2.61
C ASP A 4 20.00 14.14 -3.29
N TRP A 5 18.67 14.11 -3.35
CA TRP A 5 17.93 13.05 -4.02
C TRP A 5 17.93 13.23 -5.55
N TYR A 6 17.86 14.47 -6.02
CA TYR A 6 17.89 14.84 -7.43
C TYR A 6 19.27 14.58 -8.06
N GLU A 7 20.35 14.85 -7.33
CA GLU A 7 21.72 14.60 -7.76
C GLU A 7 22.05 13.10 -7.82
N ALA A 8 21.50 12.30 -6.90
CA ALA A 8 21.71 10.85 -6.88
C ALA A 8 21.03 10.12 -8.06
N THR A 9 20.07 10.76 -8.76
CA THR A 9 19.34 10.17 -9.88
C THR A 9 19.74 10.70 -11.26
N ASP A 10 20.77 11.57 -11.34
CA ASP A 10 21.29 12.23 -12.55
C ASP A 10 20.27 13.04 -13.39
N GLY A 11 19.13 13.36 -12.80
CA GLY A 11 18.09 14.20 -13.42
C GLY A 11 17.37 13.59 -14.61
N ARG A 12 17.60 12.29 -14.92
CA ARG A 12 16.95 11.60 -16.03
C ARG A 12 15.83 10.69 -15.55
N SER A 13 14.64 11.03 -15.99
CA SER A 13 13.38 10.32 -15.81
C SER A 13 13.32 9.43 -14.56
N ILE A 14 12.89 10.00 -13.52
CA ILE A 14 12.58 9.41 -12.21
C ILE A 14 11.75 8.11 -12.33
N ASN A 15 11.19 7.83 -13.48
CA ASN A 15 10.06 6.94 -13.69
C ASN A 15 10.34 5.46 -13.80
N MET A 16 11.37 5.07 -14.48
CA MET A 16 11.65 3.62 -14.64
C MET A 16 12.68 3.13 -13.65
N ARG A 17 13.64 3.98 -13.31
CA ARG A 17 14.53 3.71 -12.20
C ARG A 17 13.82 3.85 -10.86
N ALA A 18 12.77 4.66 -10.74
CA ALA A 18 12.00 4.73 -9.52
C ALA A 18 11.23 3.44 -9.21
N ARG A 19 10.71 2.69 -10.18
CA ARG A 19 10.13 1.36 -9.87
C ARG A 19 11.18 0.34 -9.37
N SER A 20 12.42 0.40 -9.86
CA SER A 20 13.48 -0.49 -9.36
C SER A 20 14.32 0.13 -8.23
N VAL A 21 14.51 1.44 -8.21
CA VAL A 21 15.27 2.17 -7.18
C VAL A 21 14.38 2.56 -6.01
N VAL A 22 13.12 2.91 -6.26
CA VAL A 22 12.14 3.10 -5.18
C VAL A 22 11.85 1.76 -4.52
N GLY A 23 11.72 0.63 -5.24
CA GLY A 23 11.70 -0.69 -4.63
C GLY A 23 12.89 -0.89 -3.68
N GLY A 24 14.14 -0.76 -4.15
CA GLY A 24 15.34 -0.99 -3.34
C GLY A 24 15.60 0.08 -2.28
N PHE A 25 15.31 1.34 -2.54
CA PHE A 25 15.47 2.45 -1.59
C PHE A 25 14.32 2.48 -0.56
N PHE A 26 13.12 2.18 -0.99
CA PHE A 26 11.94 2.04 -0.18
C PHE A 26 12.08 0.93 0.84
N MET A 27 12.64 -0.19 0.43
CA MET A 27 12.89 -1.32 1.29
C MET A 27 13.97 -1.05 2.34
N LYS A 28 15.04 -0.31 1.99
CA LYS A 28 16.03 0.16 2.98
C LYS A 28 15.47 1.18 3.97
N MET A 29 14.46 1.96 3.59
CA MET A 29 13.81 2.90 4.49
C MET A 29 12.80 2.23 5.40
N LEU A 30 12.06 1.23 4.92
CA LEU A 30 11.20 0.39 5.75
C LEU A 30 12.02 -0.33 6.83
N GLU A 31 13.19 -0.87 6.51
CA GLU A 31 14.09 -1.46 7.50
C GLU A 31 14.52 -0.47 8.61
N LYS A 32 14.72 0.81 8.28
CA LYS A 32 15.13 1.83 9.26
C LYS A 32 14.01 2.38 10.12
N GLN A 33 12.77 2.37 9.65
CA GLN A 33 11.65 3.06 10.33
C GLN A 33 10.72 2.14 11.12
N MET A 34 10.67 0.85 10.77
CA MET A 34 9.81 -0.10 11.49
C MET A 34 10.41 -0.62 12.79
N TYR A 35 11.63 -0.19 13.14
CA TYR A 35 12.29 -0.65 14.35
C TYR A 35 12.42 0.47 15.41
N LYS A 36 11.42 0.59 16.29
CA LYS A 36 11.63 1.07 17.66
C LYS A 36 11.35 -0.10 18.59
N PRO A 37 12.35 -0.67 19.27
CA PRO A 37 12.13 -1.76 20.19
C PRO A 37 11.38 -1.26 21.43
N SER A 38 10.12 -1.63 21.59
CA SER A 38 9.57 -1.82 22.91
C SER A 38 10.14 -3.16 23.42
N PHE A 39 10.66 -3.16 24.62
CA PHE A 39 11.29 -4.27 25.33
C PHE A 39 10.69 -5.64 24.96
N ARG A 40 11.47 -6.49 24.27
CA ARG A 40 11.14 -7.86 23.93
C ARG A 40 12.15 -8.80 24.60
N PRO A 41 11.74 -9.98 25.09
CA PRO A 41 12.70 -11.03 25.42
C PRO A 41 13.49 -11.41 24.16
N GLU A 42 14.78 -11.72 24.32
CA GLU A 42 15.65 -12.12 23.21
C GLU A 42 14.98 -13.25 22.39
N PRO A 43 14.87 -13.07 21.07
CA PRO A 43 14.43 -14.16 20.22
C PRO A 43 15.48 -15.26 20.23
N ALA A 44 15.04 -16.51 20.17
CA ALA A 44 15.92 -17.63 19.85
C ALA A 44 16.71 -17.29 18.57
N GLU A 45 18.01 -17.66 18.54
CA GLU A 45 18.90 -17.40 17.40
C GLU A 45 18.23 -17.88 16.10
N GLU A 46 17.73 -16.95 15.31
CA GLU A 46 17.21 -17.24 13.98
C GLU A 46 18.38 -17.68 13.09
N PRO A 47 18.17 -18.66 12.19
CA PRO A 47 19.19 -19.05 11.24
C PRO A 47 19.61 -17.82 10.44
N VAL A 48 20.91 -17.50 10.44
CA VAL A 48 21.47 -16.43 9.62
C VAL A 48 21.23 -16.80 8.16
N VAL A 49 20.23 -16.18 7.55
CA VAL A 49 20.05 -16.25 6.11
C VAL A 49 21.17 -15.40 5.51
N GLU A 50 22.16 -16.04 4.87
CA GLU A 50 23.19 -15.33 4.14
C GLU A 50 22.52 -14.37 3.13
N ALA A 51 22.70 -13.07 3.33
CA ALA A 51 22.20 -12.08 2.41
C ALA A 51 22.89 -12.30 1.06
N LYS A 52 22.15 -12.60 0.01
CA LYS A 52 22.68 -12.62 -1.34
C LYS A 52 23.37 -11.29 -1.61
N SER A 53 24.64 -11.31 -1.98
CA SER A 53 25.41 -10.10 -2.28
C SER A 53 24.92 -9.37 -3.53
N THR A 54 24.17 -10.06 -4.38
CA THR A 54 23.55 -9.52 -5.60
C THR A 54 22.21 -10.19 -5.87
N TYR A 55 21.28 -9.42 -6.46
CA TYR A 55 19.99 -9.91 -6.97
C TYR A 55 19.70 -9.28 -8.33
N ARG A 56 18.76 -9.84 -9.06
CA ARG A 56 18.28 -9.30 -10.34
C ARG A 56 16.81 -8.90 -10.24
N ASN A 57 16.46 -7.79 -10.86
CA ASN A 57 15.08 -7.41 -11.06
C ASN A 57 14.53 -8.02 -12.39
N PRO A 58 13.24 -8.38 -12.43
CA PRO A 58 12.32 -8.39 -11.30
C PRO A 58 12.64 -9.52 -10.31
N VAL A 59 12.39 -9.31 -9.01
CA VAL A 59 12.52 -10.37 -7.99
C VAL A 59 11.32 -11.32 -8.01
N ILE A 60 10.21 -10.90 -8.63
CA ILE A 60 9.04 -11.70 -9.01
C ILE A 60 8.80 -11.40 -10.48
N ASP A 61 8.72 -12.41 -11.33
CA ASP A 61 8.70 -12.29 -12.79
C ASP A 61 7.32 -12.41 -13.44
N TYR A 62 6.27 -12.34 -12.65
CA TYR A 62 4.88 -12.29 -13.09
C TYR A 62 4.14 -11.07 -12.52
N SER A 63 2.91 -10.85 -13.00
CA SER A 63 2.15 -9.65 -12.67
C SER A 63 1.69 -9.63 -11.21
N LEU A 64 2.14 -8.62 -10.47
CA LEU A 64 1.69 -8.25 -9.13
C LEU A 64 1.61 -6.72 -9.06
N PRO A 65 0.56 -6.11 -9.64
CA PRO A 65 0.44 -4.66 -9.66
C PRO A 65 0.17 -4.09 -8.27
N ASP A 66 0.51 -2.82 -8.09
CA ASP A 66 0.21 -2.01 -6.90
C ASP A 66 0.58 -2.70 -5.58
N PRO A 67 1.82 -3.20 -5.44
CA PRO A 67 2.20 -3.99 -4.28
C PRO A 67 2.32 -3.12 -3.02
N THR A 68 1.84 -3.66 -1.90
CA THR A 68 2.11 -3.17 -0.55
C THR A 68 2.84 -4.23 0.26
N ILE A 69 3.71 -3.82 1.18
CA ILE A 69 4.54 -4.74 1.97
C ILE A 69 4.53 -4.34 3.43
N ILE A 70 4.38 -5.33 4.31
CA ILE A 70 4.58 -5.18 5.75
C ILE A 70 5.59 -6.20 6.27
N LYS A 71 6.44 -5.78 7.21
CA LYS A 71 7.27 -6.71 7.99
C LYS A 71 6.51 -7.14 9.23
N ALA A 72 6.28 -8.42 9.39
CA ALA A 72 5.59 -9.00 10.53
C ALA A 72 6.58 -9.39 11.65
N ASP A 73 6.02 -9.66 12.83
CA ASP A 73 6.78 -10.03 14.03
C ASP A 73 7.45 -11.40 13.93
N ASP A 74 7.01 -12.26 13.00
CA ASP A 74 7.62 -13.56 12.69
C ASP A 74 8.91 -13.45 11.84
N GLY A 75 9.32 -12.21 11.52
CA GLY A 75 10.52 -11.91 10.75
C GLY A 75 10.32 -11.96 9.23
N TYR A 76 9.14 -12.34 8.73
CA TYR A 76 8.83 -12.30 7.32
C TYR A 76 8.32 -10.93 6.87
N PHE A 77 8.57 -10.62 5.62
CA PHE A 77 7.88 -9.58 4.86
C PHE A 77 6.71 -10.22 4.12
N TYR A 78 5.56 -9.58 4.18
CA TYR A 78 4.35 -10.01 3.50
C TYR A 78 3.98 -8.97 2.45
N LEU A 79 3.82 -9.42 1.21
CA LEU A 79 3.44 -8.60 0.06
C LEU A 79 2.01 -8.96 -0.35
N TYR A 80 1.22 -7.94 -0.60
CA TYR A 80 -0.14 -8.04 -1.15
C TYR A 80 -0.18 -7.21 -2.43
N ALA A 81 -1.00 -7.60 -3.41
CA ALA A 81 -1.07 -6.91 -4.69
C ALA A 81 -2.51 -6.87 -5.23
N THR A 82 -2.72 -6.01 -6.21
CA THR A 82 -3.93 -6.00 -7.04
C THR A 82 -4.18 -7.38 -7.63
N GLU A 83 -5.44 -7.77 -7.75
CA GLU A 83 -5.86 -9.11 -8.13
C GLU A 83 -5.71 -9.41 -9.64
N ASP A 84 -4.51 -9.53 -10.13
CA ASP A 84 -4.27 -10.36 -11.33
C ASP A 84 -4.36 -11.86 -10.96
N ILE A 85 -3.96 -12.19 -9.72
CA ILE A 85 -4.34 -13.43 -9.03
C ILE A 85 -5.54 -13.08 -8.15
N ARG A 86 -6.68 -13.71 -8.39
CA ARG A 86 -7.96 -13.39 -7.76
C ARG A 86 -7.90 -13.42 -6.24
N ASN A 87 -8.67 -12.54 -5.58
CA ASN A 87 -8.83 -12.43 -4.13
C ASN A 87 -7.64 -11.84 -3.38
N THR A 88 -6.82 -11.00 -4.03
CA THR A 88 -5.66 -10.31 -3.46
C THR A 88 -4.58 -11.29 -3.01
N PRO A 89 -3.61 -11.61 -3.89
CA PRO A 89 -2.54 -12.55 -3.60
C PRO A 89 -1.66 -12.11 -2.45
N ILE A 90 -1.16 -13.07 -1.68
CA ILE A 90 -0.21 -12.85 -0.59
C ILE A 90 1.06 -13.64 -0.87
N HIS A 91 2.18 -12.95 -0.81
CA HIS A 91 3.52 -13.53 -0.88
C HIS A 91 4.27 -13.20 0.39
N ARG A 92 5.23 -14.06 0.76
CA ARG A 92 6.14 -13.77 1.87
C ARG A 92 7.59 -13.96 1.48
N SER A 93 8.48 -13.24 2.18
CA SER A 93 9.92 -13.33 2.00
C SER A 93 10.65 -13.03 3.31
N ARG A 94 11.82 -13.62 3.53
CA ARG A 94 12.71 -13.23 4.63
C ARG A 94 13.72 -12.15 4.22
N ASN A 95 13.97 -11.98 2.94
CA ASN A 95 15.08 -11.16 2.42
C ASN A 95 14.67 -10.18 1.31
N LEU A 96 13.37 -10.12 0.95
CA LEU A 96 12.82 -9.25 -0.10
C LEU A 96 13.29 -9.58 -1.52
N VAL A 97 13.96 -10.71 -1.69
CA VAL A 97 14.48 -11.22 -2.97
C VAL A 97 13.81 -12.54 -3.34
N ASP A 98 13.78 -13.46 -2.41
CA ASP A 98 13.16 -14.78 -2.59
C ASP A 98 11.75 -14.73 -2.02
N TRP A 99 10.74 -14.79 -2.89
CA TRP A 99 9.32 -14.69 -2.55
C TRP A 99 8.60 -16.01 -2.75
N GLU A 100 7.72 -16.33 -1.82
CA GLU A 100 6.86 -17.50 -1.83
C GLU A 100 5.39 -17.03 -1.85
N GLU A 101 4.61 -17.46 -2.84
CA GLU A 101 3.16 -17.30 -2.82
C GLU A 101 2.56 -18.24 -1.76
N ILE A 102 1.76 -17.68 -0.84
CA ILE A 102 1.21 -18.43 0.29
C ILE A 102 -0.31 -18.49 0.30
N GLY A 103 -0.97 -17.79 -0.62
CA GLY A 103 -2.42 -17.76 -0.73
C GLY A 103 -2.96 -16.39 -1.05
N THR A 104 -4.19 -16.13 -0.59
CA THR A 104 -4.92 -14.89 -0.87
C THR A 104 -5.57 -14.32 0.39
N ALA A 105 -5.79 -13.00 0.43
CA ALA A 105 -6.41 -12.34 1.57
C ALA A 105 -7.88 -12.77 1.79
N PHE A 106 -8.58 -13.09 0.70
CA PHE A 106 -9.97 -13.54 0.72
C PHE A 106 -10.12 -14.87 -0.01
N THR A 107 -11.26 -15.51 0.18
CA THR A 107 -11.76 -16.64 -0.64
C THR A 107 -12.96 -16.17 -1.47
N GLU A 108 -13.52 -17.02 -2.33
CA GLU A 108 -14.75 -16.68 -3.05
C GLU A 108 -15.93 -16.42 -2.10
N GLU A 109 -15.95 -17.10 -0.94
CA GLU A 109 -17.03 -16.97 0.06
C GLU A 109 -16.85 -15.70 0.93
N THR A 110 -15.60 -15.26 1.15
CA THR A 110 -15.30 -14.14 2.05
C THR A 110 -14.99 -12.85 1.30
N ARG A 111 -14.97 -12.91 -0.04
CA ARG A 111 -14.68 -11.78 -0.91
C ARG A 111 -15.65 -10.63 -0.66
N PRO A 112 -15.14 -9.39 -0.55
CA PRO A 112 -15.98 -8.19 -0.53
C PRO A 112 -16.90 -8.09 -1.75
N THR A 113 -18.11 -7.55 -1.56
CA THR A 113 -19.14 -7.52 -2.62
C THR A 113 -19.83 -6.18 -2.78
N PHE A 114 -19.36 -5.10 -2.16
CA PHE A 114 -20.05 -3.80 -2.20
C PHE A 114 -20.06 -3.15 -3.61
N GLU A 115 -19.18 -3.55 -4.51
CA GLU A 115 -19.24 -3.24 -5.93
C GLU A 115 -19.41 -4.54 -6.72
N PRO A 116 -20.62 -4.81 -7.27
CA PRO A 116 -20.88 -6.04 -8.02
C PRO A 116 -19.90 -6.20 -9.19
N LYS A 117 -19.26 -7.36 -9.30
CA LYS A 117 -18.21 -7.66 -10.27
C LYS A 117 -16.93 -6.82 -10.12
N GLY A 118 -16.79 -6.09 -9.02
CA GLY A 118 -15.61 -5.29 -8.74
C GLY A 118 -14.36 -6.15 -8.54
N GLY A 119 -13.25 -5.68 -9.09
CA GLY A 119 -11.90 -6.15 -8.76
C GLY A 119 -11.43 -5.59 -7.43
N LEU A 120 -10.52 -6.29 -6.76
CA LEU A 120 -9.81 -5.83 -5.57
C LEU A 120 -8.46 -5.27 -6.01
N TRP A 121 -8.31 -3.95 -5.87
CA TRP A 121 -7.16 -3.22 -6.41
C TRP A 121 -6.41 -2.46 -5.33
N ALA A 122 -5.13 -2.19 -5.61
CA ALA A 122 -4.24 -1.35 -4.82
C ALA A 122 -4.41 -1.57 -3.30
N PRO A 123 -4.12 -2.77 -2.78
CA PRO A 123 -4.19 -3.01 -1.34
C PRO A 123 -3.19 -2.14 -0.58
N ASP A 124 -3.51 -1.84 0.68
CA ASP A 124 -2.59 -1.18 1.61
C ASP A 124 -2.67 -1.86 2.97
N ILE A 125 -1.61 -2.59 3.33
CA ILE A 125 -1.54 -3.39 4.56
C ILE A 125 -0.86 -2.62 5.69
N ASN A 126 -1.48 -2.64 6.87
CA ASN A 126 -0.97 -1.96 8.05
C ASN A 126 -1.17 -2.80 9.31
N TYR A 127 -0.41 -2.52 10.37
CA TYR A 127 -0.62 -3.12 11.68
C TYR A 127 -1.10 -2.04 12.64
N ILE A 128 -2.36 -2.12 13.05
CA ILE A 128 -3.06 -1.08 13.81
C ILE A 128 -3.67 -1.71 15.06
N ASN A 129 -3.30 -1.20 16.24
CA ASN A 129 -3.87 -1.64 17.53
C ASN A 129 -3.87 -3.16 17.74
N GLY A 130 -2.82 -3.84 17.29
CA GLY A 130 -2.68 -5.29 17.49
C GLY A 130 -3.29 -6.15 16.39
N GLN A 131 -3.84 -5.58 15.32
CA GLN A 131 -4.41 -6.30 14.19
C GLN A 131 -3.78 -5.88 12.86
N TYR A 132 -3.72 -6.79 11.91
CA TYR A 132 -3.45 -6.48 10.50
C TYR A 132 -4.71 -5.90 9.89
N VAL A 133 -4.58 -4.71 9.33
CA VAL A 133 -5.66 -3.96 8.67
C VAL A 133 -5.30 -3.79 7.20
N LEU A 134 -6.11 -4.38 6.35
CA LEU A 134 -5.97 -4.32 4.90
C LEU A 134 -7.03 -3.36 4.34
N TYR A 135 -6.59 -2.21 3.84
CA TYR A 135 -7.44 -1.37 3.02
C TYR A 135 -7.34 -1.84 1.57
N TYR A 136 -8.43 -1.78 0.84
CA TYR A 136 -8.49 -2.21 -0.55
C TYR A 136 -9.44 -1.31 -1.35
N SER A 137 -9.12 -1.07 -2.60
CA SER A 137 -10.04 -0.47 -3.55
C SER A 137 -10.94 -1.56 -4.14
N MET A 138 -12.22 -1.26 -4.35
CA MET A 138 -13.11 -2.15 -5.11
C MET A 138 -13.78 -1.38 -6.23
N SER A 139 -13.53 -1.78 -7.47
CA SER A 139 -13.97 -1.07 -8.67
C SER A 139 -14.17 -1.98 -9.85
N VAL A 140 -14.85 -1.43 -10.86
CA VAL A 140 -14.87 -1.95 -12.24
C VAL A 140 -14.30 -0.89 -13.16
N TRP A 141 -13.73 -1.27 -14.30
CA TRP A 141 -13.27 -0.31 -15.30
C TRP A 141 -14.38 0.65 -15.71
N GLY A 142 -14.12 1.96 -15.62
CA GLY A 142 -15.10 3.02 -15.87
C GLY A 142 -16.07 3.29 -14.71
N GLY A 143 -15.98 2.54 -13.61
CA GLY A 143 -16.85 2.68 -12.44
C GLY A 143 -16.46 3.80 -11.48
N GLU A 144 -15.97 4.94 -11.97
CA GLU A 144 -15.39 6.01 -11.17
C GLU A 144 -16.33 6.59 -10.08
N TRP A 145 -17.64 6.49 -10.25
CA TRP A 145 -18.63 6.93 -9.25
C TRP A 145 -19.19 5.79 -8.40
N THR A 146 -18.95 4.54 -8.78
CA THR A 146 -19.45 3.37 -8.06
C THR A 146 -18.37 2.67 -7.23
N CYS A 147 -17.10 2.91 -7.53
CA CYS A 147 -15.98 2.39 -6.76
C CYS A 147 -15.93 2.94 -5.35
N GLY A 148 -15.08 2.36 -4.54
CA GLY A 148 -14.86 2.77 -3.16
C GLY A 148 -13.68 2.05 -2.52
N ILE A 149 -13.41 2.42 -1.29
CA ILE A 149 -12.38 1.85 -0.45
C ILE A 149 -13.04 1.08 0.68
N GLY A 150 -12.66 -0.18 0.82
CA GLY A 150 -13.07 -1.05 1.91
C GLY A 150 -11.93 -1.32 2.89
N VAL A 151 -12.27 -1.96 4.00
CA VAL A 151 -11.32 -2.35 5.02
C VAL A 151 -11.62 -3.75 5.52
N ALA A 152 -10.56 -4.54 5.73
CA ALA A 152 -10.65 -5.87 6.33
C ALA A 152 -9.59 -6.03 7.42
N THR A 153 -9.81 -6.94 8.36
CA THR A 153 -8.89 -7.19 9.47
C THR A 153 -8.53 -8.65 9.61
N SER A 154 -7.33 -8.91 10.12
CA SER A 154 -6.89 -10.25 10.50
C SER A 154 -5.97 -10.19 11.72
N ASP A 155 -5.92 -11.26 12.50
CA ASP A 155 -4.96 -11.42 13.59
C ASP A 155 -3.59 -11.90 13.07
N LYS A 156 -3.51 -12.31 11.80
CA LYS A 156 -2.31 -12.83 11.15
C LYS A 156 -2.07 -12.18 9.79
N PRO A 157 -0.81 -11.99 9.38
CA PRO A 157 -0.52 -11.37 8.10
C PRO A 157 -0.95 -12.23 6.90
N GLU A 158 -0.96 -13.54 7.03
CA GLU A 158 -1.46 -14.45 6.00
C GLU A 158 -2.99 -14.56 5.93
N GLY A 159 -3.71 -13.92 6.86
CA GLY A 159 -5.15 -14.02 6.94
C GLY A 159 -5.66 -15.17 7.82
N PRO A 160 -6.94 -15.60 7.70
CA PRO A 160 -7.94 -15.03 6.79
C PRO A 160 -8.33 -13.60 7.17
N PHE A 161 -8.55 -12.75 6.18
CA PHE A 161 -9.06 -11.40 6.41
C PHE A 161 -10.59 -11.40 6.46
N ILE A 162 -11.13 -10.67 7.46
CA ILE A 162 -12.57 -10.49 7.66
C ILE A 162 -12.94 -9.12 7.13
N ASP A 163 -13.72 -9.09 6.06
CA ASP A 163 -14.27 -7.85 5.50
C ASP A 163 -15.14 -7.09 6.50
N LYS A 164 -14.89 -5.80 6.65
CA LYS A 164 -15.69 -4.87 7.46
C LYS A 164 -16.61 -3.99 6.60
N GLY A 165 -16.54 -4.18 5.28
CA GLY A 165 -17.29 -3.39 4.32
C GLY A 165 -16.59 -2.10 3.87
N PRO A 166 -17.31 -1.25 3.12
CA PRO A 166 -16.73 -0.02 2.60
C PRO A 166 -16.55 1.03 3.70
N LEU A 167 -15.36 1.63 3.77
CA LEU A 167 -15.14 2.88 4.52
C LEU A 167 -15.97 4.01 3.90
N PHE A 168 -15.93 4.09 2.59
CA PHE A 168 -16.75 4.98 1.78
C PHE A 168 -16.74 4.58 0.30
N ARG A 169 -17.70 5.11 -0.46
CA ARG A 169 -17.76 5.00 -1.91
C ARG A 169 -17.63 6.38 -2.54
N SER A 170 -17.17 6.45 -3.80
CA SER A 170 -17.04 7.71 -4.55
C SER A 170 -18.27 8.61 -4.44
N LYS A 171 -19.45 8.05 -4.58
CA LYS A 171 -20.73 8.76 -4.46
C LYS A 171 -20.95 9.34 -3.07
N THR A 172 -20.64 8.61 -2.02
CA THR A 172 -20.89 9.05 -0.64
C THR A 172 -19.88 10.06 -0.16
N ILE A 173 -18.60 9.87 -0.48
CA ILE A 173 -17.53 10.80 -0.13
C ILE A 173 -17.46 12.01 -1.08
N GLN A 174 -18.20 11.99 -2.20
CA GLN A 174 -18.20 13.03 -3.23
C GLN A 174 -16.79 13.29 -3.79
N VAL A 175 -16.08 12.22 -4.11
CA VAL A 175 -14.81 12.21 -4.84
C VAL A 175 -14.90 11.13 -5.89
N GLN A 176 -14.79 11.51 -7.14
CA GLN A 176 -14.77 10.61 -8.28
C GLN A 176 -13.50 9.78 -8.25
N ASN A 177 -13.58 8.50 -8.63
CA ASN A 177 -12.46 7.57 -8.68
C ASN A 177 -11.73 7.42 -7.33
N SER A 178 -12.50 7.16 -6.25
CA SER A 178 -11.99 6.93 -4.90
C SER A 178 -11.40 5.53 -4.78
N ILE A 179 -10.14 5.41 -5.20
CA ILE A 179 -9.28 4.22 -5.17
C ILE A 179 -7.85 4.62 -4.77
N ASP A 180 -6.92 3.70 -4.72
CA ASP A 180 -5.49 3.89 -4.48
C ASP A 180 -5.20 4.53 -3.13
N GLN A 181 -5.68 3.90 -2.08
CA GLN A 181 -5.54 4.40 -0.72
C GLN A 181 -4.16 4.13 -0.15
N PHE A 182 -3.78 5.02 0.75
CA PHE A 182 -2.59 4.93 1.58
C PHE A 182 -2.91 5.37 3.01
N PHE A 183 -2.61 4.54 3.98
CA PHE A 183 -2.77 4.85 5.40
C PHE A 183 -1.53 5.51 5.98
N MET A 184 -1.74 6.44 6.89
CA MET A 184 -0.67 7.06 7.66
C MET A 184 -1.11 7.31 9.09
N GLU A 185 -0.27 6.94 10.06
CA GLU A 185 -0.42 7.38 11.44
C GLU A 185 0.61 8.48 11.74
N ASP A 186 0.16 9.60 12.30
CA ASP A 186 1.01 10.69 12.73
C ASP A 186 0.47 11.35 14.00
N ASN A 187 1.34 11.50 15.01
CA ASN A 187 1.01 12.09 16.31
C ASN A 187 -0.25 11.49 16.96
N GLY A 188 -0.41 10.16 16.87
CA GLY A 188 -1.55 9.42 17.43
C GLY A 188 -2.86 9.58 16.66
N LYS A 189 -2.84 10.26 15.53
CA LYS A 189 -3.98 10.37 14.61
C LYS A 189 -3.76 9.51 13.38
N LYS A 190 -4.84 8.96 12.87
CA LYS A 190 -4.85 8.09 11.71
C LYS A 190 -5.49 8.81 10.53
N TYR A 191 -4.87 8.69 9.38
CA TYR A 191 -5.30 9.33 8.15
C TYR A 191 -5.32 8.31 7.02
N LEU A 192 -6.27 8.49 6.10
CA LEU A 192 -6.28 7.81 4.82
C LEU A 192 -6.16 8.85 3.71
N PHE A 193 -5.22 8.62 2.80
CA PHE A 193 -5.05 9.39 1.58
C PHE A 193 -5.46 8.53 0.40
N TRP A 194 -6.08 9.11 -0.62
CA TRP A 194 -6.54 8.35 -1.78
C TRP A 194 -6.80 9.23 -2.98
N GLY A 195 -6.96 8.61 -4.15
CA GLY A 195 -7.39 9.26 -5.38
C GLY A 195 -6.60 8.83 -6.60
N SER A 196 -7.27 8.79 -7.73
CA SER A 196 -6.70 8.45 -9.03
C SER A 196 -7.26 9.38 -10.10
N PHE A 197 -6.41 10.23 -10.67
CA PHE A 197 -6.67 11.21 -11.74
C PHE A 197 -7.88 12.15 -11.54
N ARG A 198 -8.40 12.27 -10.31
CA ARG A 198 -9.50 13.20 -9.94
C ARG A 198 -9.13 14.03 -8.71
N GLY A 199 -7.83 14.11 -8.41
CA GLY A 199 -7.25 14.72 -7.23
C GLY A 199 -6.91 13.70 -6.15
N ILE A 200 -5.87 13.99 -5.38
CA ILE A 200 -5.51 13.23 -4.19
C ILE A 200 -6.12 13.91 -2.97
N TYR A 201 -6.80 13.16 -2.15
CA TYR A 201 -7.49 13.63 -0.95
C TYR A 201 -6.96 12.93 0.30
N GLY A 202 -7.15 13.55 1.44
CA GLY A 202 -6.87 12.97 2.75
C GLY A 202 -8.03 13.20 3.71
N ILE A 203 -8.26 12.25 4.63
CA ILE A 203 -9.28 12.34 5.68
C ILE A 203 -8.78 11.66 6.95
N GLU A 204 -9.21 12.15 8.11
CA GLU A 204 -8.90 11.54 9.40
C GLU A 204 -9.81 10.34 9.64
N LEU A 205 -9.21 9.22 10.07
CA LEU A 205 -9.91 8.01 10.46
C LEU A 205 -10.21 8.00 11.98
N SER A 206 -11.09 7.10 12.38
CA SER A 206 -11.31 6.71 13.79
C SER A 206 -10.03 6.15 14.43
N GLY A 207 -10.00 6.09 15.77
CA GLY A 207 -8.84 5.62 16.51
C GLY A 207 -8.46 4.15 16.26
N ASP A 208 -9.39 3.34 15.77
CA ASP A 208 -9.14 1.96 15.33
C ASP A 208 -8.76 1.83 13.86
N GLY A 209 -8.88 2.90 13.07
CA GLY A 209 -8.61 2.92 11.64
C GLY A 209 -9.71 2.29 10.77
N LEU A 210 -10.82 1.82 11.37
CA LEU A 210 -11.82 1.03 10.65
C LEU A 210 -13.00 1.85 10.12
N SER A 211 -13.02 3.16 10.40
CA SER A 211 -14.05 4.08 9.90
C SER A 211 -13.48 5.48 9.71
N VAL A 212 -14.19 6.31 8.99
CA VAL A 212 -13.92 7.76 8.95
C VAL A 212 -14.30 8.35 10.30
N ARG A 213 -13.45 9.20 10.89
CA ARG A 213 -13.75 9.87 12.16
C ARG A 213 -14.97 10.78 12.04
N ASP A 214 -15.85 10.75 13.03
CA ASP A 214 -17.04 11.60 13.07
C ASP A 214 -16.66 13.08 12.92
N GLY A 215 -17.34 13.76 12.00
CA GLY A 215 -17.10 15.17 11.70
C GLY A 215 -15.80 15.45 10.92
N ALA A 216 -15.03 14.44 10.56
CA ALA A 216 -13.85 14.63 9.73
C ALA A 216 -14.22 15.19 8.34
N LYS A 217 -13.41 16.11 7.85
CA LYS A 217 -13.58 16.71 6.52
C LYS A 217 -12.42 16.31 5.63
N LYS A 218 -12.74 15.79 4.46
CA LYS A 218 -11.71 15.53 3.45
C LYS A 218 -11.05 16.82 2.99
N LYS A 219 -9.76 16.74 2.67
CA LYS A 219 -8.99 17.82 2.06
C LYS A 219 -8.31 17.32 0.81
N GLN A 220 -8.33 18.09 -0.24
CA GLN A 220 -7.51 17.82 -1.42
C GLN A 220 -6.06 18.23 -1.12
N VAL A 221 -5.10 17.31 -1.35
CA VAL A 221 -3.68 17.52 -1.06
C VAL A 221 -2.83 17.56 -2.34
N ALA A 222 -3.32 17.01 -3.45
CA ALA A 222 -2.69 17.13 -4.76
C ALA A 222 -3.72 17.23 -5.89
N GLY A 223 -3.24 17.64 -7.07
CA GLY A 223 -4.06 17.86 -8.27
C GLY A 223 -4.54 16.60 -8.96
N THR A 224 -5.15 16.77 -10.12
CA THR A 224 -5.86 15.72 -10.86
C THR A 224 -4.99 14.93 -11.84
N ALA A 225 -3.69 15.20 -11.87
CA ALA A 225 -2.74 14.46 -12.73
C ALA A 225 -2.13 13.22 -12.07
N TYR A 226 -2.52 12.91 -10.85
CA TYR A 226 -1.83 11.97 -9.96
C TYR A 226 -2.71 10.82 -9.52
N GLU A 227 -2.07 9.66 -9.28
CA GLU A 227 -2.64 8.48 -8.64
C GLU A 227 -1.59 7.76 -7.76
N GLY A 228 -1.99 6.72 -7.02
CA GLY A 228 -1.06 5.84 -6.31
C GLY A 228 -0.28 6.59 -5.24
N THR A 229 -0.98 7.24 -4.32
CA THR A 229 -0.39 8.07 -3.27
C THR A 229 0.43 7.27 -2.28
N TYR A 230 1.62 7.78 -1.96
CA TYR A 230 2.41 7.37 -0.82
C TYR A 230 2.98 8.59 -0.10
N ILE A 231 2.90 8.64 1.23
CA ILE A 231 3.43 9.74 2.01
C ILE A 231 4.54 9.24 2.95
N HIS A 232 5.70 9.87 2.86
CA HIS A 232 6.83 9.62 3.73
C HIS A 232 7.12 10.84 4.61
N LYS A 233 7.20 10.62 5.93
CA LYS A 233 7.63 11.64 6.88
C LYS A 233 9.14 11.53 7.13
N ARG A 234 9.86 12.64 6.92
CA ARG A 234 11.29 12.75 7.25
C ARG A 234 11.56 14.07 7.96
N GLY A 235 11.96 14.00 9.22
CA GLY A 235 12.08 15.18 10.07
C GLY A 235 10.74 15.89 10.20
N ASP A 236 10.71 17.18 9.93
CA ASP A 236 9.52 18.03 10.02
C ASP A 236 8.72 18.10 8.71
N TYR A 237 9.10 17.33 7.69
CA TYR A 237 8.48 17.37 6.36
C TYR A 237 7.75 16.08 6.01
N TYR A 238 6.68 16.24 5.23
CA TYR A 238 5.96 15.16 4.59
C TYR A 238 6.21 15.22 3.08
N TYR A 239 6.65 14.11 2.52
CA TYR A 239 6.92 13.96 1.09
C TYR A 239 5.82 13.09 0.49
N LEU A 240 5.06 13.68 -0.43
CA LEU A 240 4.04 12.95 -1.18
C LEU A 240 4.66 12.44 -2.48
N PHE A 241 4.57 11.14 -2.69
CA PHE A 241 4.90 10.47 -3.94
C PHE A 241 3.61 10.04 -4.61
N ALA A 242 3.54 10.19 -5.92
CA ALA A 242 2.39 9.77 -6.69
C ALA A 242 2.80 9.44 -8.12
N SER A 243 2.04 8.59 -8.79
CA SER A 243 2.24 8.26 -10.20
C SER A 243 1.53 9.29 -11.08
N ILE A 244 2.07 9.48 -12.29
CA ILE A 244 1.47 10.25 -13.38
C ILE A 244 1.47 9.43 -14.68
N GLY A 245 0.70 9.82 -15.67
CA GLY A 245 0.66 9.15 -16.96
C GLY A 245 -0.53 8.21 -17.11
N SER A 246 -0.36 7.06 -17.76
CA SER A 246 -1.42 6.05 -17.95
C SER A 246 -1.00 4.73 -17.28
N CYS A 247 -1.91 4.14 -16.54
CA CYS A 247 -1.70 2.85 -15.88
C CYS A 247 -1.26 1.74 -16.86
N CYS A 248 -1.72 1.82 -18.12
CA CYS A 248 -1.80 0.66 -19.01
C CYS A 248 -0.93 0.79 -20.27
N GLU A 249 -0.11 1.83 -20.38
CA GLU A 249 0.80 2.06 -21.52
C GLU A 249 2.23 1.58 -21.30
N GLY A 250 2.47 0.78 -20.27
CA GLY A 250 3.76 0.21 -19.94
C GLY A 250 4.81 1.28 -19.58
N LEU A 251 6.04 1.08 -20.04
CA LEU A 251 7.18 1.94 -19.68
C LEU A 251 7.07 3.40 -20.13
N LYS A 252 6.12 3.73 -21.00
CA LYS A 252 5.85 5.10 -21.44
C LYS A 252 4.96 5.89 -20.49
N SER A 253 4.34 5.22 -19.53
CA SER A 253 3.34 5.81 -18.63
C SER A 253 3.90 6.38 -17.34
N THR A 254 5.19 6.23 -17.09
CA THR A 254 5.86 6.69 -15.89
C THR A 254 6.76 7.87 -16.19
N TYR A 255 6.34 9.06 -15.86
CA TYR A 255 7.17 10.27 -15.90
C TYR A 255 7.42 10.79 -14.50
#